data_1f63cf0e7b3f78ba6a36ed1b788c7425
#
_entry.id   1f63cf0e7b3f78ba6a36ed1b788c7425
#
_cell.length_a   1.000
_cell.length_b   1.000
_cell.length_c   1.000
_cell.angle_alpha   90.00
_cell.angle_beta   90.00
_cell.angle_gamma   90.00
#
_symmetry.space_group_name_H-M   'P 1'
#
loop_
_entity.id
_entity.type
_entity.pdbx_description
1 polymer ?
#
loop_
_entity_poly.entity_id
_entity_poly.type
_entity_poly.pdbx_seq_one_letter_code
_entity_poly.pdbx_strand_id
1 'polypeptide(L)'
;RVELMKKLGQFIDVDVFGGCTKVIPCKKKRGSYLGCIQDLHSDYHFYLAWENSLCQDYITEKFWKVLKGDGYYIPVALGGLSTEEYNAVAPPNSFLHFYNFSSIEQLGKYMKTLIQDHSAFNRYHDWRSLYDIDLGPSSSCKFCEMANFPTKYKRRNSNIAKKYNDRRVNCRKL
;
A
#
# COMPACT_ATOMS: atom_id res chain seq x y z
N ARG A 1 9.72 9.53 -5.78
CA ARG A 1 9.06 8.26 -6.04
C ARG A 1 9.30 7.76 -7.47
N VAL A 2 9.03 8.58 -8.49
CA VAL A 2 9.26 8.20 -9.91
C VAL A 2 10.72 7.82 -10.16
N GLU A 3 11.66 8.54 -9.58
CA GLU A 3 13.09 8.25 -9.69
C GLU A 3 13.46 6.89 -9.10
N LEU A 4 12.87 6.54 -7.95
CA LEU A 4 13.07 5.21 -7.35
C LEU A 4 12.49 4.10 -8.22
N MET A 5 11.32 4.31 -8.83
CA MET A 5 10.75 3.33 -9.77
C MET A 5 11.64 3.10 -10.98
N LYS A 6 12.22 4.17 -11.54
CA LYS A 6 13.20 4.06 -12.65
C LYS A 6 14.46 3.29 -12.22
N LYS A 7 14.96 3.53 -11.00
CA LYS A 7 16.10 2.77 -10.47
C LYS A 7 15.75 1.30 -10.26
N LEU A 8 14.57 0.99 -9.71
CA LEU A 8 14.11 -0.39 -9.56
C LEU A 8 14.00 -1.09 -10.93
N GLY A 9 13.54 -0.36 -11.96
CA GLY A 9 13.42 -0.85 -13.32
C GLY A 9 14.74 -1.29 -13.99
N GLN A 10 15.89 -1.00 -13.39
CA GLN A 10 17.19 -1.52 -13.83
C GLN A 10 17.41 -2.98 -13.39
N PHE A 11 16.65 -3.46 -12.40
CA PHE A 11 16.82 -4.78 -11.78
C PHE A 11 15.64 -5.72 -12.02
N ILE A 12 14.44 -5.19 -12.19
CA ILE A 12 13.21 -5.95 -12.47
C ILE A 12 12.30 -5.10 -13.35
N ASP A 13 11.52 -5.72 -14.23
CA ASP A 13 10.58 -5.00 -15.09
C ASP A 13 9.52 -4.29 -14.25
N VAL A 14 9.31 -3.00 -14.51
CA VAL A 14 8.38 -2.14 -13.78
C VAL A 14 7.51 -1.36 -14.75
N ASP A 15 6.23 -1.67 -14.75
CA ASP A 15 5.23 -0.90 -15.47
C ASP A 15 4.60 0.18 -14.58
N VAL A 16 4.46 1.38 -15.12
CA VAL A 16 3.89 2.51 -14.39
C VAL A 16 2.59 2.93 -15.07
N PHE A 17 1.49 2.81 -14.33
CA PHE A 17 0.16 3.17 -14.80
C PHE A 17 -0.36 4.43 -14.10
N GLY A 18 -1.15 5.22 -14.81
CA GLY A 18 -1.83 6.39 -14.25
C GLY A 18 -1.51 7.72 -14.95
N GLY A 19 -1.86 8.83 -14.29
CA GLY A 19 -1.79 10.16 -14.88
C GLY A 19 -0.38 10.68 -15.21
N CYS A 20 0.66 10.00 -14.72
CA CYS A 20 2.06 10.33 -15.00
C CYS A 20 2.63 9.62 -16.25
N THR A 21 1.84 8.75 -16.88
CA THR A 21 2.22 7.97 -18.06
C THR A 21 1.12 8.04 -19.10
N LYS A 22 1.51 7.86 -20.38
CA LYS A 22 0.54 7.75 -21.48
C LYS A 22 -0.10 6.36 -21.56
N VAL A 23 0.36 5.40 -20.77
CA VAL A 23 -0.12 4.03 -20.77
C VAL A 23 -1.33 3.92 -19.83
N ILE A 24 -2.50 3.77 -20.38
CA ILE A 24 -3.73 3.44 -19.65
C ILE A 24 -4.05 2.00 -20.03
N PRO A 25 -3.69 1.00 -19.20
CA PRO A 25 -3.89 -0.41 -19.53
C PRO A 25 -5.36 -0.80 -19.58
N CYS A 26 -6.21 0.04 -19.01
CA CYS A 26 -7.61 -0.21 -18.86
C CYS A 26 -8.41 0.57 -19.88
N LYS A 27 -8.91 -0.09 -20.92
CA LYS A 27 -9.99 0.46 -21.70
C LYS A 27 -11.14 0.75 -20.75
N LYS A 28 -11.65 1.99 -20.72
CA LYS A 28 -12.78 2.44 -19.89
C LYS A 28 -13.99 1.50 -20.05
N LYS A 29 -14.00 0.37 -19.36
CA LYS A 29 -15.27 -0.23 -18.98
C LYS A 29 -15.79 0.62 -17.82
N ARG A 30 -17.06 0.98 -17.83
CA ARG A 30 -17.77 1.68 -16.76
C ARG A 30 -17.51 0.95 -15.44
N GLY A 31 -16.57 1.41 -14.67
CA GLY A 31 -16.16 0.79 -13.42
C GLY A 31 -14.95 1.53 -12.89
N SER A 32 -14.80 1.56 -11.59
CA SER A 32 -13.72 2.22 -10.88
C SER A 32 -12.36 1.77 -11.43
N TYR A 33 -11.38 2.66 -11.43
CA TYR A 33 -9.95 2.39 -11.67
C TYR A 33 -9.41 1.16 -10.90
N LEU A 34 -10.10 0.78 -9.83
CA LEU A 34 -9.86 -0.39 -8.99
C LEU A 34 -10.15 -1.72 -9.69
N GLY A 35 -11.26 -1.83 -10.43
CA GLY A 35 -11.58 -3.07 -11.17
C GLY A 35 -10.51 -3.41 -12.20
N CYS A 36 -9.89 -2.38 -12.76
CA CYS A 36 -8.82 -2.55 -13.72
C CYS A 36 -7.51 -3.11 -13.12
N ILE A 37 -7.13 -2.67 -11.93
CA ILE A 37 -5.93 -3.21 -11.25
C ILE A 37 -6.16 -4.69 -10.89
N GLN A 38 -7.38 -5.05 -10.54
CA GLN A 38 -7.74 -6.44 -10.27
C GLN A 38 -7.63 -7.33 -11.53
N ASP A 39 -7.97 -6.80 -12.70
CA ASP A 39 -7.87 -7.55 -13.97
C ASP A 39 -6.40 -7.82 -14.40
N LEU A 40 -5.43 -7.09 -13.85
CA LEU A 40 -4.01 -7.24 -14.18
C LEU A 40 -3.26 -8.26 -13.29
N HIS A 41 -3.93 -8.90 -12.33
CA HIS A 41 -3.27 -9.78 -11.35
C HIS A 41 -2.61 -11.03 -11.96
N SER A 42 -3.01 -11.45 -13.16
CA SER A 42 -2.36 -12.56 -13.88
C SER A 42 -1.00 -12.19 -14.45
N ASP A 43 -0.73 -10.91 -14.66
CA ASP A 43 0.43 -10.43 -15.40
C ASP A 43 1.54 -9.88 -14.48
N TYR A 44 1.22 -9.63 -13.21
CA TYR A 44 2.14 -9.00 -12.26
C TYR A 44 2.20 -9.76 -10.93
N HIS A 45 3.42 -9.92 -10.42
CA HIS A 45 3.69 -10.56 -9.12
C HIS A 45 3.67 -9.56 -7.95
N PHE A 46 4.00 -8.31 -8.22
CA PHE A 46 4.17 -7.28 -7.18
C PHE A 46 3.37 -6.03 -7.50
N TYR A 47 2.97 -5.34 -6.44
CA TYR A 47 2.37 -4.02 -6.54
C TYR A 47 3.16 -3.02 -5.69
N LEU A 48 3.70 -1.97 -6.30
CA LEU A 48 4.46 -0.93 -5.58
C LEU A 48 3.49 -0.03 -4.81
N ALA A 49 3.19 -0.40 -3.57
CA ALA A 49 2.35 0.35 -2.64
C ALA A 49 3.11 1.52 -2.01
N TRP A 50 3.69 2.37 -2.86
CA TRP A 50 4.55 3.47 -2.45
C TRP A 50 3.75 4.74 -2.23
N GLU A 51 3.82 5.28 -1.03
CA GLU A 51 3.07 6.47 -0.65
C GLU A 51 3.57 7.74 -1.36
N ASN A 52 2.70 8.75 -1.43
CA ASN A 52 3.04 10.03 -2.03
C ASN A 52 3.97 10.86 -1.15
N SER A 53 3.94 10.61 0.16
CA SER A 53 4.72 11.31 1.18
C SER A 53 5.12 10.35 2.28
N LEU A 54 6.30 10.54 2.85
CA LEU A 54 6.78 9.75 3.99
C LEU A 54 6.30 10.41 5.28
N CYS A 55 5.04 10.24 5.62
CA CYS A 55 4.43 10.80 6.82
C CYS A 55 4.20 9.72 7.88
N GLN A 56 4.28 10.11 9.14
CA GLN A 56 3.87 9.28 10.25
C GLN A 56 2.36 8.96 10.14
N ASP A 57 1.95 7.76 10.53
CA ASP A 57 0.57 7.28 10.52
C ASP A 57 -0.13 7.35 9.12
N TYR A 58 0.67 7.28 8.04
CA TYR A 58 0.16 7.45 6.69
C TYR A 58 0.34 6.17 5.85
N ILE A 59 -0.65 5.28 5.94
CA ILE A 59 -0.81 4.10 5.08
C ILE A 59 -2.14 4.26 4.35
N THR A 60 -2.10 4.37 3.03
CA THR A 60 -3.28 4.68 2.24
C THR A 60 -3.88 3.45 1.55
N GLU A 61 -4.91 3.70 0.75
CA GLU A 61 -5.58 2.68 -0.06
C GLU A 61 -4.62 1.89 -0.96
N LYS A 62 -3.44 2.41 -1.29
CA LYS A 62 -2.46 1.71 -2.15
C LYS A 62 -2.03 0.38 -1.56
N PHE A 63 -1.85 0.36 -0.24
CA PHE A 63 -1.48 -0.83 0.49
C PHE A 63 -2.69 -1.73 0.77
N TRP A 64 -3.73 -1.15 1.37
CA TRP A 64 -4.88 -1.92 1.85
C TRP A 64 -5.70 -2.58 0.74
N LYS A 65 -5.81 -1.94 -0.43
CA LYS A 65 -6.55 -2.49 -1.56
C LYS A 65 -5.91 -3.74 -2.14
N VAL A 66 -4.58 -3.80 -2.13
CA VAL A 66 -3.85 -4.97 -2.60
C VAL A 66 -4.04 -6.14 -1.65
N LEU A 67 -4.02 -5.90 -0.35
CA LEU A 67 -4.28 -6.95 0.64
C LEU A 67 -5.74 -7.43 0.59
N LYS A 68 -6.71 -6.51 0.48
CA LYS A 68 -8.14 -6.86 0.43
C LYS A 68 -8.57 -7.48 -0.90
N GLY A 69 -7.86 -7.20 -1.96
CA GLY A 69 -8.20 -7.68 -3.31
C GLY A 69 -7.94 -9.18 -3.49
N ASP A 70 -8.65 -9.76 -4.46
CA ASP A 70 -8.50 -11.17 -4.83
C ASP A 70 -7.22 -11.43 -5.66
N GLY A 71 -6.49 -10.39 -5.99
CA GLY A 71 -5.23 -10.49 -6.73
C GLY A 71 -4.09 -11.05 -5.87
N TYR A 72 -3.28 -11.91 -6.46
CA TYR A 72 -2.11 -12.52 -5.81
C TYR A 72 -0.85 -11.65 -5.94
N TYR A 73 -0.98 -10.34 -5.82
CA TYR A 73 0.19 -9.46 -5.72
C TYR A 73 0.80 -9.50 -4.33
N ILE A 74 2.12 -9.42 -4.26
CA ILE A 74 2.79 -9.05 -3.02
C ILE A 74 2.95 -7.52 -3.01
N PRO A 75 2.32 -6.77 -2.08
CA PRO A 75 2.55 -5.35 -1.97
C PRO A 75 3.98 -5.06 -1.51
N VAL A 76 4.65 -4.15 -2.20
CA VAL A 76 5.95 -3.61 -1.79
C VAL A 76 5.70 -2.24 -1.16
N ALA A 77 5.72 -2.17 0.16
CA ALA A 77 5.41 -0.97 0.91
C ALA A 77 6.59 0.00 0.96
N LEU A 78 6.31 1.29 0.78
CA LEU A 78 7.21 2.39 1.05
C LEU A 78 6.40 3.58 1.53
N GLY A 79 6.61 3.97 2.78
CA GLY A 79 5.92 5.05 3.46
C GLY A 79 6.78 5.69 4.54
N GLY A 80 6.15 6.47 5.41
CA GLY A 80 6.82 7.12 6.55
C GLY A 80 6.96 6.24 7.79
N LEU A 81 6.31 5.08 7.80
CA LEU A 81 6.32 4.13 8.91
C LEU A 81 7.45 3.12 8.74
N SER A 82 7.92 2.58 9.86
CA SER A 82 8.89 1.49 9.91
C SER A 82 8.25 0.14 9.55
N THR A 83 9.07 -0.87 9.37
CA THR A 83 8.58 -2.25 9.13
C THR A 83 7.77 -2.78 10.31
N GLU A 84 8.19 -2.46 11.54
CA GLU A 84 7.50 -2.87 12.77
C GLU A 84 6.12 -2.23 12.86
N GLU A 85 5.99 -0.96 12.50
CA GLU A 85 4.71 -0.25 12.47
C GLU A 85 3.76 -0.84 11.40
N TYR A 86 4.28 -1.22 10.23
CA TYR A 86 3.48 -1.95 9.24
C TYR A 86 3.07 -3.34 9.74
N ASN A 87 3.98 -4.09 10.38
CA ASN A 87 3.69 -5.41 10.96
C ASN A 87 2.67 -5.36 12.09
N ALA A 88 2.53 -4.24 12.79
CA ALA A 88 1.54 -4.06 13.84
C ALA A 88 0.10 -3.95 13.31
N VAL A 89 -0.07 -3.65 12.01
CA VAL A 89 -1.41 -3.41 11.42
C VAL A 89 -1.74 -4.32 10.23
N ALA A 90 -0.75 -4.98 9.66
CA ALA A 90 -0.90 -5.89 8.52
C ALA A 90 -0.75 -7.36 8.94
N PRO A 91 -1.35 -8.31 8.21
CA PRO A 91 -1.12 -9.73 8.47
C PRO A 91 0.37 -10.09 8.35
N PRO A 92 0.86 -11.05 9.15
CA PRO A 92 2.24 -11.51 9.07
C PRO A 92 2.61 -12.00 7.65
N ASN A 93 3.81 -11.67 7.19
CA ASN A 93 4.32 -12.07 5.88
C ASN A 93 3.41 -11.71 4.69
N SER A 94 2.63 -10.63 4.80
CA SER A 94 1.70 -10.23 3.73
C SER A 94 2.29 -9.24 2.73
N PHE A 95 3.49 -8.74 2.96
CA PHE A 95 4.11 -7.67 2.15
C PHE A 95 5.64 -7.69 2.22
N LEU A 96 6.26 -7.00 1.28
CA LEU A 96 7.66 -6.57 1.35
C LEU A 96 7.71 -5.12 1.83
N HIS A 97 8.66 -4.80 2.70
CA HIS A 97 8.89 -3.42 3.11
C HIS A 97 10.23 -2.93 2.57
N PHE A 98 10.21 -1.74 1.93
CA PHE A 98 11.40 -1.17 1.28
C PHE A 98 12.61 -1.06 2.24
N TYR A 99 12.38 -0.67 3.48
CA TYR A 99 13.45 -0.48 4.47
C TYR A 99 14.05 -1.77 5.02
N ASN A 100 13.54 -2.95 4.66
CA ASN A 100 14.17 -4.23 4.97
C ASN A 100 15.36 -4.54 4.06
N PHE A 101 15.56 -3.71 3.03
CA PHE A 101 16.62 -3.88 2.05
C PHE A 101 17.63 -2.74 2.16
N SER A 102 18.91 -3.07 2.09
CA SER A 102 19.99 -2.08 2.16
C SER A 102 20.06 -1.18 0.92
N SER A 103 19.47 -1.63 -0.20
CA SER A 103 19.44 -0.89 -1.47
C SER A 103 18.26 -1.30 -2.34
N ILE A 104 17.92 -0.44 -3.31
CA ILE A 104 16.94 -0.73 -4.35
C ILE A 104 17.35 -1.93 -5.22
N GLU A 105 18.64 -2.12 -5.42
CA GLU A 105 19.20 -3.28 -6.12
C GLU A 105 18.92 -4.58 -5.35
N GLN A 106 19.16 -4.58 -4.04
CA GLN A 106 18.87 -5.75 -3.20
C GLN A 106 17.38 -6.11 -3.24
N LEU A 107 16.49 -5.12 -3.14
CA LEU A 107 15.07 -5.31 -3.29
C LEU A 107 14.73 -5.94 -4.66
N GLY A 108 15.23 -5.37 -5.75
CA GLY A 108 14.95 -5.88 -7.09
C GLY A 108 15.46 -7.31 -7.32
N LYS A 109 16.66 -7.63 -6.83
CA LYS A 109 17.22 -8.99 -6.87
C LYS A 109 16.36 -9.97 -6.07
N TYR A 110 15.93 -9.58 -4.87
CA TYR A 110 15.06 -10.40 -4.03
C TYR A 110 13.70 -10.66 -4.69
N MET A 111 13.08 -9.64 -5.29
CA MET A 111 11.85 -9.79 -6.05
C MET A 111 12.01 -10.78 -7.20
N LYS A 112 13.12 -10.73 -7.95
CA LYS A 112 13.44 -11.74 -9.01
C LYS A 112 13.57 -13.16 -8.46
N THR A 113 14.19 -13.32 -7.31
CA THR A 113 14.31 -14.63 -6.66
C THR A 113 12.95 -15.18 -6.29
N LEU A 114 12.04 -14.32 -5.75
CA LEU A 114 10.68 -14.74 -5.41
C LEU A 114 9.85 -15.18 -6.62
N ILE A 115 10.02 -14.54 -7.77
CA ILE A 115 9.33 -14.96 -9.01
C ILE A 115 9.73 -16.38 -9.42
N GLN A 116 10.99 -16.75 -9.17
CA GLN A 116 11.52 -18.07 -9.53
C GLN A 116 11.22 -19.14 -8.47
N ASP A 117 11.01 -18.74 -7.22
CA ASP A 117 10.65 -19.62 -6.10
C ASP A 117 9.17 -19.50 -5.76
N HIS A 118 8.33 -20.27 -6.46
CA HIS A 118 6.88 -20.26 -6.23
C HIS A 118 6.48 -20.62 -4.79
N SER A 119 7.27 -21.48 -4.11
CA SER A 119 7.00 -21.82 -2.71
C SER A 119 7.25 -20.61 -1.80
N ALA A 120 8.36 -19.91 -2.00
CA ALA A 120 8.65 -18.68 -1.25
C ALA A 120 7.63 -17.56 -1.56
N PHE A 121 7.23 -17.43 -2.83
CA PHE A 121 6.22 -16.47 -3.24
C PHE A 121 4.87 -16.74 -2.57
N ASN A 122 4.41 -17.99 -2.58
CA ASN A 122 3.12 -18.38 -2.03
C ASN A 122 3.03 -18.15 -0.52
N ARG A 123 4.14 -18.27 0.22
CA ARG A 123 4.16 -17.95 1.66
C ARG A 123 3.73 -16.51 1.99
N TYR A 124 3.84 -15.58 1.06
CA TYR A 124 3.31 -14.22 1.23
C TYR A 124 1.78 -14.14 1.14
N HIS A 125 1.12 -15.25 0.82
CA HIS A 125 -0.34 -15.35 0.73
C HIS A 125 -0.96 -16.29 1.77
N ASP A 126 -0.15 -17.02 2.57
CA ASP A 126 -0.63 -17.97 3.58
C ASP A 126 -1.56 -17.30 4.62
N TRP A 127 -1.31 -16.03 4.91
CA TRP A 127 -2.13 -15.25 5.84
C TRP A 127 -3.62 -15.18 5.43
N ARG A 128 -3.95 -15.33 4.15
CA ARG A 128 -5.33 -15.24 3.63
C ARG A 128 -6.25 -16.33 4.16
N SER A 129 -5.69 -17.43 4.64
CA SER A 129 -6.46 -18.50 5.30
C SER A 129 -6.82 -18.19 6.76
N LEU A 130 -6.14 -17.20 7.37
CA LEU A 130 -6.25 -16.90 8.81
C LEU A 130 -6.81 -15.50 9.08
N TYR A 131 -6.72 -14.58 8.13
CA TYR A 131 -7.06 -13.17 8.31
C TYR A 131 -7.97 -12.70 7.18
N ASP A 132 -8.94 -11.87 7.53
CA ASP A 132 -9.69 -11.03 6.59
C ASP A 132 -9.31 -9.56 6.78
N ILE A 133 -9.28 -8.80 5.69
CA ILE A 133 -8.99 -7.36 5.73
C ILE A 133 -10.30 -6.59 5.87
N ASP A 134 -10.64 -6.24 7.10
CA ASP A 134 -11.74 -5.32 7.38
C ASP A 134 -11.26 -3.87 7.30
N LEU A 135 -11.71 -3.15 6.29
CA LEU A 135 -11.45 -1.71 6.15
C LEU A 135 -12.41 -0.85 7.00
N GLY A 136 -13.17 -1.52 7.86
CA GLY A 136 -14.17 -0.88 8.71
C GLY A 136 -15.43 -0.43 7.97
N PRO A 137 -16.42 0.04 8.69
CA PRO A 137 -17.63 0.59 8.11
C PRO A 137 -17.31 1.79 7.21
N SER A 138 -18.12 2.01 6.19
CA SER A 138 -17.97 3.19 5.33
C SER A 138 -17.90 4.47 6.19
N SER A 139 -17.20 5.49 5.71
CA SER A 139 -17.10 6.78 6.42
C SER A 139 -18.48 7.31 6.81
N SER A 140 -19.49 7.09 5.95
CA SER A 140 -20.89 7.49 6.21
C SER A 140 -21.48 6.79 7.42
N CYS A 141 -21.26 5.47 7.57
CA CYS A 141 -21.73 4.72 8.75
C CYS A 141 -21.03 5.21 10.03
N LYS A 142 -19.73 5.50 9.94
CA LYS A 142 -18.97 6.02 11.07
C LYS A 142 -19.42 7.42 11.49
N PHE A 143 -19.68 8.29 10.52
CA PHE A 143 -20.27 9.62 10.81
C PHE A 143 -21.66 9.53 11.42
N CYS A 144 -22.50 8.61 10.93
CA CYS A 144 -23.81 8.36 11.49
C CYS A 144 -23.72 7.90 12.95
N GLU A 145 -22.84 6.95 13.26
CA GLU A 145 -22.57 6.49 14.63
C GLU A 145 -22.09 7.65 15.52
N MET A 146 -21.13 8.44 15.04
CA MET A 146 -20.59 9.59 15.79
C MET A 146 -21.66 10.65 16.06
N ALA A 147 -22.56 10.90 15.09
CA ALA A 147 -23.67 11.85 15.26
C ALA A 147 -24.70 11.36 16.28
N ASN A 148 -25.00 10.06 16.32
CA ASN A 148 -25.93 9.47 17.26
C ASN A 148 -25.36 9.28 18.68
N PHE A 149 -24.03 9.16 18.79
CA PHE A 149 -23.36 8.95 20.08
C PHE A 149 -22.24 9.99 20.32
N PRO A 150 -22.55 11.30 20.34
CA PRO A 150 -21.53 12.35 20.37
C PRO A 150 -20.66 12.32 21.63
N THR A 151 -21.17 11.86 22.76
CA THR A 151 -20.41 11.74 24.01
C THR A 151 -19.34 10.67 23.95
N LYS A 152 -19.61 9.53 23.30
CA LYS A 152 -18.67 8.42 23.09
C LYS A 152 -17.46 8.86 22.25
N TYR A 153 -17.68 9.78 21.29
CA TYR A 153 -16.67 10.23 20.33
C TYR A 153 -16.11 11.63 20.60
N LYS A 154 -16.51 12.25 21.71
CA LYS A 154 -16.04 13.59 22.07
C LYS A 154 -14.56 13.57 22.42
N ARG A 155 -13.72 13.86 21.43
CA ARG A 155 -12.29 14.11 21.63
C ARG A 155 -12.02 15.62 21.53
N ARG A 156 -11.51 16.23 22.60
CA ARG A 156 -10.98 17.59 22.53
C ARG A 156 -9.58 17.55 21.91
N ASN A 157 -9.49 17.77 20.62
CA ASN A 157 -8.22 18.07 19.98
C ASN A 157 -8.10 19.58 19.82
N SER A 158 -7.37 20.21 20.73
CA SER A 158 -7.22 21.67 20.76
C SER A 158 -6.39 22.25 19.60
N ASN A 159 -5.75 21.41 18.78
CA ASN A 159 -4.90 21.90 17.69
C ASN A 159 -4.70 20.89 16.56
N ILE A 160 -5.80 20.49 15.92
CA ILE A 160 -5.78 19.59 14.75
C ILE A 160 -4.90 20.16 13.64
N ALA A 161 -5.01 21.48 13.37
CA ALA A 161 -4.22 22.14 12.35
C ALA A 161 -2.72 22.03 12.61
N LYS A 162 -2.26 22.19 13.86
CA LYS A 162 -0.85 22.04 14.21
C LYS A 162 -0.38 20.59 14.05
N LYS A 163 -1.21 19.62 14.44
CA LYS A 163 -0.87 18.20 14.34
C LYS A 163 -0.73 17.72 12.88
N TYR A 164 -1.59 18.21 11.98
CA TYR A 164 -1.62 17.74 10.58
C TYR A 164 -0.91 18.68 9.60
N ASN A 165 -0.76 19.97 9.91
CA ASN A 165 -0.12 20.93 9.01
C ASN A 165 1.38 21.09 9.22
N ASP A 166 1.94 20.61 10.32
CA ASP A 166 3.41 20.67 10.50
C ASP A 166 4.07 19.54 9.70
N ARG A 167 4.14 19.73 8.40
CA ARG A 167 4.80 18.80 7.47
C ARG A 167 6.28 18.55 7.80
N ARG A 168 6.92 19.45 8.53
CA ARG A 168 8.34 19.33 8.93
C ARG A 168 8.51 18.30 10.03
N VAL A 169 7.50 18.11 10.88
CA VAL A 169 7.52 17.16 11.99
C VAL A 169 7.01 15.78 11.57
N ASN A 170 5.98 15.74 10.72
CA ASN A 170 5.22 14.52 10.43
C ASN A 170 5.55 13.90 9.06
N CYS A 171 6.19 14.63 8.15
CA CYS A 171 6.45 14.15 6.79
C CYS A 171 7.86 14.45 6.33
N ARG A 172 8.51 13.47 5.70
CA ARG A 172 9.77 13.62 4.97
C ARG A 172 9.50 13.56 3.47
N LYS A 173 10.32 14.25 2.68
CA LYS A 173 10.29 14.09 1.21
C LYS A 173 10.96 12.76 0.83
N LEU A 174 10.40 12.08 -0.16
CA LEU A 174 11.03 10.98 -0.87
C LEU A 174 12.17 11.49 -1.75
#